data_443ec79996a310f53ae95547d4e86b0c
#
_entry.id   443ec79996a310f53ae95547d4e86b0c
#
_cell.length_a   1.000
_cell.length_b   1.000
_cell.length_c   1.000
_cell.angle_alpha   90.00
_cell.angle_beta   90.00
_cell.angle_gamma   90.00
#
_symmetry.space_group_name_H-M   'P 1'
#
loop_
_entity.id
_entity.type
_entity.pdbx_description
1 polymer ?
#
loop_
_entity_poly.entity_id
_entity_poly.type
_entity_poly.pdbx_seq_one_letter_code
_entity_poly.pdbx_strand_id
1 'polypeptide(L)'
;MNALIESPEILDVPAISDAEVAQREAVARGRRSAATQLVEFASAFAFFHDPQDRPFVRLEVNGHVEVWPVESSKFRKLLAGLYYKRVHRAINRNALADAITTLAGRACHDSHEEQVFLRVAQHGENILIDLCDSQWRVVEVTPDSWRVLEKSPVAFVRTGSMQALPEPVHDGSIVPLWDLLNVTEAQRPLVAGALLNAFHPHGPYFVLNFVGEQGTAKSCAARIVRQLVDPNQNPLRSPPKEERDLLAQAASNRCVALDNLSSLPPWLSDALCRLATGGGHSARTLYTDLEEISLAVKRPVILNGIEDVATRPDLAERVLQIELETIPDDCRISEKELWEGLGAARPGIFSALLDGLVCALRELPAIKFLSLPRMADAALWATAGEAALGWKPNIHYGLPEKSQ
;
A
#
# COMPACT_ATOMS: atom_id res chain seq x y z
N MET A 1 -76.09 -8.72 -6.42
CA MET A 1 -75.94 -9.92 -5.59
C MET A 1 -74.50 -9.92 -5.09
N ASN A 2 -74.30 -9.14 -4.00
CA ASN A 2 -72.98 -8.96 -3.37
C ASN A 2 -72.79 -10.02 -2.29
N ALA A 3 -71.85 -10.90 -2.45
CA ALA A 3 -71.38 -11.77 -1.43
C ALA A 3 -70.32 -11.06 -0.57
N LEU A 4 -70.65 -10.77 0.67
CA LEU A 4 -69.76 -10.29 1.70
C LEU A 4 -68.79 -11.44 2.05
N ILE A 5 -67.50 -11.19 1.84
CA ILE A 5 -66.43 -12.07 2.33
C ILE A 5 -66.19 -11.67 3.79
N GLU A 6 -66.56 -12.54 4.72
CA GLU A 6 -66.26 -12.41 6.16
C GLU A 6 -64.72 -12.51 6.36
N SER A 7 -64.17 -11.52 7.11
CA SER A 7 -62.78 -11.51 7.54
C SER A 7 -62.55 -12.64 8.58
N PRO A 8 -61.41 -13.36 8.55
CA PRO A 8 -61.14 -14.39 9.54
C PRO A 8 -60.89 -13.75 10.92
N GLU A 9 -61.50 -14.30 11.94
CA GLU A 9 -61.31 -13.99 13.36
C GLU A 9 -59.80 -14.06 13.70
N ILE A 10 -59.27 -12.98 14.25
CA ILE A 10 -57.94 -12.96 14.83
C ILE A 10 -58.00 -13.77 16.13
N LEU A 11 -57.42 -14.97 16.13
CA LEU A 11 -57.22 -15.79 17.33
C LEU A 11 -56.40 -14.96 18.35
N ASP A 12 -57.01 -14.74 19.50
CA ASP A 12 -56.43 -14.07 20.66
C ASP A 12 -55.26 -14.94 21.17
N VAL A 13 -54.03 -14.52 20.87
CA VAL A 13 -52.81 -15.23 21.33
C VAL A 13 -52.55 -14.74 22.76
N PRO A 14 -52.57 -15.65 23.76
CA PRO A 14 -52.35 -15.25 25.15
C PRO A 14 -51.00 -14.58 25.32
N ALA A 15 -50.96 -13.44 26.01
CA ALA A 15 -49.75 -12.71 26.32
C ALA A 15 -48.78 -13.61 27.11
N ILE A 16 -47.58 -13.78 26.53
CA ILE A 16 -46.49 -14.57 27.14
C ILE A 16 -45.97 -13.77 28.35
N SER A 17 -45.88 -14.38 29.51
CA SER A 17 -45.37 -13.72 30.72
C SER A 17 -43.87 -13.38 30.60
N ASP A 18 -43.45 -12.29 31.27
CA ASP A 18 -42.03 -11.88 31.27
C ASP A 18 -41.10 -13.01 31.75
N ALA A 19 -41.57 -13.88 32.62
CA ALA A 19 -40.85 -15.08 33.07
C ALA A 19 -40.68 -16.14 31.98
N GLU A 20 -41.69 -16.33 31.12
CA GLU A 20 -41.63 -17.24 29.97
C GLU A 20 -40.76 -16.68 28.85
N VAL A 21 -40.74 -15.34 28.66
CA VAL A 21 -39.84 -14.65 27.75
C VAL A 21 -38.39 -14.83 28.24
N ALA A 22 -38.09 -14.57 29.51
CA ALA A 22 -36.80 -14.77 30.11
C ALA A 22 -36.32 -16.24 30.05
N GLN A 23 -37.23 -17.20 30.26
CA GLN A 23 -36.93 -18.63 30.18
C GLN A 23 -36.69 -19.08 28.72
N ARG A 24 -37.44 -18.57 27.74
CA ARG A 24 -37.19 -18.78 26.31
C ARG A 24 -35.90 -18.17 25.86
N GLU A 25 -35.56 -16.98 26.34
CA GLU A 25 -34.27 -16.36 26.08
C GLU A 25 -33.09 -17.13 26.71
N ALA A 26 -33.24 -17.65 27.94
CA ALA A 26 -32.22 -18.48 28.58
C ALA A 26 -32.01 -19.82 27.84
N VAL A 27 -33.13 -20.47 27.42
CA VAL A 27 -33.08 -21.69 26.61
C VAL A 27 -32.53 -21.41 25.20
N ALA A 28 -32.86 -20.26 24.61
CA ALA A 28 -32.31 -19.83 23.32
C ALA A 28 -30.79 -19.51 23.42
N ARG A 29 -30.34 -18.91 24.54
CA ARG A 29 -28.90 -18.72 24.83
C ARG A 29 -28.16 -20.05 24.92
N GLY A 30 -28.73 -21.07 25.53
CA GLY A 30 -28.15 -22.43 25.61
C GLY A 30 -28.11 -23.17 24.27
N ARG A 31 -28.89 -22.75 23.26
CA ARG A 31 -28.98 -23.35 21.92
C ARG A 31 -28.31 -22.57 20.79
N ARG A 32 -27.68 -21.42 21.10
CA ARG A 32 -27.03 -20.62 20.04
C ARG A 32 -25.87 -21.40 19.42
N SER A 33 -25.82 -21.38 18.08
CA SER A 33 -24.73 -22.03 17.37
C SER A 33 -23.39 -21.37 17.74
N ALA A 34 -22.29 -22.12 17.61
CA ALA A 34 -20.95 -21.57 17.85
C ALA A 34 -20.63 -20.37 16.94
N ALA A 35 -21.16 -20.37 15.72
CA ALA A 35 -21.05 -19.26 14.78
C ALA A 35 -21.77 -18.00 15.33
N THR A 36 -23.02 -18.14 15.79
CA THR A 36 -23.79 -17.04 16.38
C THR A 36 -23.09 -16.44 17.60
N GLN A 37 -22.54 -17.28 18.48
CA GLN A 37 -21.78 -16.82 19.65
C GLN A 37 -20.53 -16.01 19.21
N LEU A 38 -19.82 -16.44 18.18
CA LEU A 38 -18.68 -15.69 17.65
C LEU A 38 -19.07 -14.33 17.08
N VAL A 39 -20.17 -14.26 16.32
CA VAL A 39 -20.69 -12.99 15.78
C VAL A 39 -21.04 -12.03 16.94
N GLU A 40 -21.64 -12.55 18.01
CA GLU A 40 -21.91 -11.76 19.21
C GLU A 40 -20.62 -11.31 19.92
N PHE A 41 -19.61 -12.17 20.02
CA PHE A 41 -18.33 -11.80 20.63
C PHE A 41 -17.60 -10.73 19.83
N ALA A 42 -17.78 -10.70 18.51
CA ALA A 42 -17.22 -9.74 17.61
C ALA A 42 -18.00 -8.41 17.55
N SER A 43 -19.18 -8.30 18.21
CA SER A 43 -20.01 -7.09 18.16
C SER A 43 -19.35 -5.84 18.76
N ALA A 44 -18.31 -6.02 19.58
CA ALA A 44 -17.51 -4.93 20.14
C ALA A 44 -16.50 -4.33 19.14
N PHE A 45 -16.29 -4.95 18.00
CA PHE A 45 -15.37 -4.47 16.97
C PHE A 45 -16.10 -3.56 15.99
N ALA A 46 -15.38 -2.57 15.45
CA ALA A 46 -15.90 -1.69 14.42
C ALA A 46 -15.64 -2.30 13.04
N PHE A 47 -16.72 -2.65 12.34
CA PHE A 47 -16.67 -3.17 10.98
C PHE A 47 -16.93 -2.04 9.98
N PHE A 48 -16.35 -2.15 8.79
CA PHE A 48 -16.56 -1.24 7.66
C PHE A 48 -16.15 -1.94 6.36
N HIS A 49 -16.44 -1.32 5.22
CA HIS A 49 -16.01 -1.81 3.91
C HIS A 49 -15.35 -0.68 3.12
N ASP A 50 -14.51 -1.06 2.16
CA ASP A 50 -13.94 -0.08 1.24
C ASP A 50 -14.85 0.13 0.00
N PRO A 51 -14.52 1.08 -0.90
CA PRO A 51 -15.31 1.34 -2.11
C PRO A 51 -15.39 0.17 -3.11
N GLN A 52 -14.66 -0.92 -2.86
CA GLN A 52 -14.72 -2.18 -3.62
C GLN A 52 -15.44 -3.28 -2.85
N ASP A 53 -16.28 -2.92 -1.86
CA ASP A 53 -17.02 -3.84 -0.99
C ASP A 53 -16.14 -4.89 -0.26
N ARG A 54 -14.84 -4.60 -0.06
CA ARG A 54 -13.98 -5.49 0.72
C ARG A 54 -14.20 -5.24 2.21
N PRO A 55 -14.51 -6.30 2.99
CA PRO A 55 -14.83 -6.15 4.40
C PRO A 55 -13.60 -6.00 5.29
N PHE A 56 -13.60 -5.01 6.18
CA PHE A 56 -12.54 -4.73 7.14
C PHE A 56 -13.09 -4.64 8.56
N VAL A 57 -12.19 -4.83 9.51
CA VAL A 57 -12.44 -4.65 10.95
C VAL A 57 -11.36 -3.79 11.57
N ARG A 58 -11.77 -2.83 12.39
CA ARG A 58 -10.90 -2.00 13.21
C ARG A 58 -10.91 -2.53 14.63
N LEU A 59 -9.73 -2.77 15.18
CA LEU A 59 -9.50 -3.42 16.45
C LEU A 59 -8.54 -2.59 17.29
N GLU A 60 -8.78 -2.51 18.59
CA GLU A 60 -7.77 -2.04 19.54
C GLU A 60 -6.97 -3.24 20.05
N VAL A 61 -5.67 -3.23 19.77
CA VAL A 61 -4.73 -4.30 20.13
C VAL A 61 -3.53 -3.68 20.83
N ASN A 62 -3.24 -4.10 22.04
CA ASN A 62 -2.08 -3.61 22.82
C ASN A 62 -1.98 -2.06 22.89
N GLY A 63 -3.11 -1.36 22.93
CA GLY A 63 -3.18 0.10 23.09
C GLY A 63 -3.08 0.90 21.78
N HIS A 64 -3.01 0.25 20.63
CA HIS A 64 -3.06 0.89 19.32
C HIS A 64 -4.18 0.31 18.44
N VAL A 65 -4.56 1.04 17.40
CA VAL A 65 -5.64 0.66 16.49
C VAL A 65 -5.06 -0.03 15.26
N GLU A 66 -5.52 -1.25 15.00
CA GLU A 66 -5.17 -2.02 13.81
C GLU A 66 -6.39 -2.19 12.89
N VAL A 67 -6.14 -2.22 11.58
CA VAL A 67 -7.15 -2.51 10.55
C VAL A 67 -6.79 -3.81 9.85
N TRP A 68 -7.72 -4.77 9.86
CA TRP A 68 -7.50 -6.07 9.24
C TRP A 68 -8.64 -6.41 8.26
N PRO A 69 -8.34 -7.08 7.14
CA PRO A 69 -9.41 -7.71 6.36
C PRO A 69 -10.15 -8.76 7.20
N VAL A 70 -11.47 -8.76 7.15
CA VAL A 70 -12.33 -9.71 7.93
C VAL A 70 -11.99 -11.16 7.58
N GLU A 71 -11.65 -11.42 6.33
CA GLU A 71 -11.33 -12.78 5.86
C GLU A 71 -9.87 -13.19 6.11
N SER A 72 -9.05 -12.33 6.72
CA SER A 72 -7.63 -12.59 6.97
C SER A 72 -7.41 -13.75 7.96
N SER A 73 -6.30 -14.45 7.80
CA SER A 73 -5.89 -15.51 8.74
C SER A 73 -5.63 -14.95 10.15
N LYS A 74 -5.23 -13.68 10.26
CA LYS A 74 -4.98 -12.99 11.53
C LYS A 74 -6.29 -12.82 12.30
N PHE A 75 -7.36 -12.34 11.65
CA PHE A 75 -8.67 -12.18 12.28
C PHE A 75 -9.32 -13.52 12.63
N ARG A 76 -9.21 -14.54 11.75
CA ARG A 76 -9.66 -15.91 12.02
C ARG A 76 -9.03 -16.47 13.29
N LYS A 77 -7.71 -16.31 13.47
CA LYS A 77 -7.00 -16.76 14.68
C LYS A 77 -7.46 -16.00 15.92
N LEU A 78 -7.69 -14.68 15.81
CA LEU A 78 -8.23 -13.87 16.91
C LEU A 78 -9.59 -14.39 17.37
N LEU A 79 -10.54 -14.61 16.43
CA LEU A 79 -11.88 -15.10 16.74
C LEU A 79 -11.84 -16.50 17.38
N ALA A 80 -11.02 -17.41 16.85
CA ALA A 80 -10.85 -18.74 17.44
C ALA A 80 -10.30 -18.67 18.87
N GLY A 81 -9.34 -17.77 19.13
CA GLY A 81 -8.81 -17.50 20.48
C GLY A 81 -9.84 -16.89 21.42
N LEU A 82 -10.66 -15.95 20.95
CA LEU A 82 -11.76 -15.37 21.72
C LEU A 82 -12.81 -16.41 22.10
N TYR A 83 -13.17 -17.27 21.16
CA TYR A 83 -14.11 -18.37 21.43
C TYR A 83 -13.57 -19.30 22.51
N TYR A 84 -12.29 -19.73 22.39
CA TYR A 84 -11.68 -20.59 23.39
C TYR A 84 -11.61 -19.95 24.78
N LYS A 85 -11.25 -18.66 24.86
CA LYS A 85 -11.20 -17.93 26.15
C LYS A 85 -12.56 -17.83 26.84
N ARG A 86 -13.68 -17.72 26.08
CA ARG A 86 -15.02 -17.53 26.64
C ARG A 86 -15.78 -18.85 26.86
N VAL A 87 -15.55 -19.83 25.99
CA VAL A 87 -16.35 -21.08 25.99
C VAL A 87 -15.56 -22.28 26.51
N HIS A 88 -14.21 -22.15 26.60
CA HIS A 88 -13.27 -23.22 26.95
C HIS A 88 -13.38 -24.47 26.06
N ARG A 89 -13.75 -24.27 24.80
CA ARG A 89 -13.83 -25.30 23.76
C ARG A 89 -13.22 -24.79 22.45
N ALA A 90 -12.60 -25.70 21.70
CA ALA A 90 -12.15 -25.36 20.36
C ALA A 90 -13.35 -25.19 19.43
N ILE A 91 -13.29 -24.16 18.58
CA ILE A 91 -14.31 -23.96 17.54
C ILE A 91 -14.02 -24.87 16.36
N ASN A 92 -15.07 -25.44 15.76
CA ASN A 92 -14.91 -26.19 14.52
C ASN A 92 -14.77 -25.26 13.30
N ARG A 93 -14.19 -25.79 12.23
CA ARG A 93 -13.87 -25.02 11.01
C ARG A 93 -15.09 -24.38 10.36
N ASN A 94 -16.22 -25.11 10.30
CA ASN A 94 -17.42 -24.62 9.63
C ASN A 94 -18.06 -23.46 10.41
N ALA A 95 -18.22 -23.60 11.74
CA ALA A 95 -18.75 -22.52 12.56
C ALA A 95 -17.88 -21.24 12.51
N LEU A 96 -16.56 -21.38 12.43
CA LEU A 96 -15.67 -20.23 12.22
C LEU A 96 -15.85 -19.61 10.82
N ALA A 97 -16.00 -20.43 9.78
CA ALA A 97 -16.25 -19.95 8.43
C ALA A 97 -17.59 -19.23 8.32
N ASP A 98 -18.68 -19.81 8.89
CA ASP A 98 -20.00 -19.20 8.93
C ASP A 98 -20.00 -17.84 9.65
N ALA A 99 -19.29 -17.76 10.79
CA ALA A 99 -19.15 -16.50 11.52
C ALA A 99 -18.41 -15.44 10.70
N ILE A 100 -17.30 -15.79 10.02
CA ILE A 100 -16.54 -14.88 9.16
C ILE A 100 -17.43 -14.39 8.01
N THR A 101 -18.16 -15.28 7.32
CA THR A 101 -19.06 -14.91 6.23
C THR A 101 -20.17 -13.95 6.72
N THR A 102 -20.75 -14.22 7.89
CA THR A 102 -21.76 -13.34 8.49
C THR A 102 -21.18 -11.96 8.84
N LEU A 103 -19.97 -11.92 9.43
CA LEU A 103 -19.30 -10.65 9.77
C LEU A 103 -18.89 -9.88 8.52
N ALA A 104 -18.45 -10.55 7.47
CA ALA A 104 -18.14 -9.93 6.17
C ALA A 104 -19.41 -9.33 5.55
N GLY A 105 -20.54 -10.06 5.54
CA GLY A 105 -21.82 -9.55 5.07
C GLY A 105 -22.28 -8.31 5.85
N ARG A 106 -22.13 -8.31 7.18
CA ARG A 106 -22.44 -7.14 8.02
C ARG A 106 -21.51 -5.96 7.74
N ALA A 107 -20.23 -6.22 7.51
CA ALA A 107 -19.28 -5.16 7.14
C ALA A 107 -19.67 -4.49 5.80
N CYS A 108 -20.14 -5.25 4.81
CA CYS A 108 -20.51 -4.72 3.51
C CYS A 108 -21.90 -4.05 3.49
N HIS A 109 -22.87 -4.54 4.29
CA HIS A 109 -24.26 -4.08 4.16
C HIS A 109 -24.79 -3.26 5.33
N ASP A 110 -24.23 -3.45 6.54
CA ASP A 110 -24.73 -2.82 7.77
C ASP A 110 -23.78 -1.73 8.30
N SER A 111 -22.64 -1.47 7.62
CA SER A 111 -21.64 -0.51 8.08
C SER A 111 -21.31 0.55 7.03
N HIS A 112 -20.51 1.55 7.40
CA HIS A 112 -20.13 2.65 6.52
C HIS A 112 -18.99 2.25 5.56
N GLU A 113 -18.92 2.96 4.43
CA GLU A 113 -17.80 2.91 3.50
C GLU A 113 -16.64 3.77 4.01
N GLU A 114 -15.41 3.25 3.97
CA GLU A 114 -14.19 3.98 4.33
C GLU A 114 -13.03 3.55 3.45
N GLN A 115 -12.28 4.50 2.89
CA GLN A 115 -11.10 4.21 2.07
C GLN A 115 -9.99 3.56 2.88
N VAL A 116 -9.40 2.49 2.36
CA VAL A 116 -8.28 1.76 2.96
C VAL A 116 -7.01 1.97 2.14
N PHE A 117 -5.90 2.20 2.82
CA PHE A 117 -4.62 2.55 2.20
C PHE A 117 -3.51 1.56 2.53
N LEU A 118 -2.54 1.49 1.62
CA LEU A 118 -1.26 0.80 1.82
C LEU A 118 -0.13 1.84 1.89
N ARG A 119 0.59 1.90 2.98
CA ARG A 119 1.79 2.73 3.23
C ARG A 119 1.58 4.24 3.13
N VAL A 120 0.90 4.76 2.10
CA VAL A 120 0.73 6.19 1.86
C VAL A 120 -0.73 6.50 1.61
N ALA A 121 -1.23 7.54 2.25
CA ALA A 121 -2.59 8.04 2.10
C ALA A 121 -2.60 9.56 1.94
N GLN A 122 -3.67 10.11 1.38
CA GLN A 122 -4.01 11.51 1.49
C GLN A 122 -5.10 11.71 2.55
N HIS A 123 -4.97 12.76 3.34
CA HIS A 123 -5.98 13.19 4.31
C HIS A 123 -6.10 14.71 4.28
N GLY A 124 -7.16 15.22 3.63
CA GLY A 124 -7.24 16.63 3.26
C GLY A 124 -6.11 17.03 2.32
N GLU A 125 -5.33 18.05 2.68
CA GLU A 125 -4.14 18.47 1.94
C GLU A 125 -2.86 17.75 2.39
N ASN A 126 -2.92 16.96 3.47
CA ASN A 126 -1.77 16.32 4.08
C ASN A 126 -1.51 14.93 3.49
N ILE A 127 -0.26 14.50 3.56
CA ILE A 127 0.16 13.13 3.26
C ILE A 127 0.34 12.39 4.58
N LEU A 128 -0.17 11.16 4.66
CA LEU A 128 0.06 10.25 5.76
C LEU A 128 0.90 9.08 5.28
N ILE A 129 1.95 8.75 6.03
CA ILE A 129 2.85 7.64 5.72
C ILE A 129 2.85 6.67 6.90
N ASP A 130 2.37 5.44 6.68
CA ASP A 130 2.40 4.39 7.69
C ASP A 130 3.82 3.89 7.89
N LEU A 131 4.37 4.08 9.10
CA LEU A 131 5.70 3.59 9.47
C LEU A 131 5.76 2.06 9.47
N CYS A 132 4.63 1.38 9.55
CA CYS A 132 4.56 -0.08 9.70
C CYS A 132 5.37 -0.61 10.89
N ASP A 133 5.53 0.21 11.92
CA ASP A 133 6.17 -0.16 13.18
C ASP A 133 5.22 -0.96 14.09
N SER A 134 5.72 -1.44 15.23
CA SER A 134 4.92 -2.21 16.18
C SER A 134 3.85 -1.38 16.91
N GLN A 135 3.96 -0.06 16.89
CA GLN A 135 3.04 0.88 17.56
C GLN A 135 1.97 1.44 16.61
N TRP A 136 2.01 1.10 15.32
CA TRP A 136 1.09 1.60 14.29
C TRP A 136 1.11 3.12 14.12
N ARG A 137 2.27 3.72 14.37
CA ARG A 137 2.48 5.15 14.17
C ARG A 137 2.51 5.51 12.69
N VAL A 138 2.13 6.75 12.39
CA VAL A 138 2.17 7.31 11.04
C VAL A 138 2.89 8.65 11.05
N VAL A 139 3.53 9.01 9.94
CA VAL A 139 4.03 10.37 9.73
C VAL A 139 2.97 11.17 9.01
N GLU A 140 2.59 12.31 9.56
CA GLU A 140 1.79 13.32 8.88
C GLU A 140 2.72 14.36 8.28
N VAL A 141 2.60 14.61 6.98
CA VAL A 141 3.34 15.64 6.24
C VAL A 141 2.36 16.69 5.80
N THR A 142 2.59 17.94 6.19
CA THR A 142 1.82 19.13 5.85
C THR A 142 2.66 20.07 4.97
N PRO A 143 2.12 21.14 4.38
CA PRO A 143 2.93 22.15 3.69
C PRO A 143 3.94 22.89 4.57
N ASP A 144 3.76 22.85 5.90
CA ASP A 144 4.61 23.59 6.85
C ASP A 144 5.67 22.71 7.51
N SER A 145 5.32 21.45 7.82
CA SER A 145 6.18 20.54 8.59
C SER A 145 5.72 19.09 8.48
N TRP A 146 6.47 18.18 9.08
CA TRP A 146 6.04 16.82 9.33
C TRP A 146 6.12 16.48 10.82
N ARG A 147 5.31 15.51 11.24
CA ARG A 147 5.32 14.98 12.61
C ARG A 147 4.88 13.52 12.66
N VAL A 148 5.30 12.80 13.69
CA VAL A 148 4.83 11.44 13.97
C VAL A 148 3.55 11.49 14.80
N LEU A 149 2.52 10.77 14.36
CA LEU A 149 1.25 10.60 15.07
C LEU A 149 1.18 9.19 15.67
N GLU A 150 0.73 9.09 16.91
CA GLU A 150 0.49 7.82 17.60
C GLU A 150 -0.73 7.07 17.07
N LYS A 151 -1.67 7.77 16.43
CA LYS A 151 -2.89 7.19 15.85
C LYS A 151 -3.13 7.76 14.46
N SER A 152 -3.39 6.88 13.51
CA SER A 152 -3.76 7.28 12.16
C SER A 152 -5.21 7.78 12.10
N PRO A 153 -5.47 8.92 11.43
CA PRO A 153 -6.83 9.37 11.15
C PRO A 153 -7.50 8.61 9.99
N VAL A 154 -6.76 7.77 9.27
CA VAL A 154 -7.25 6.96 8.14
C VAL A 154 -6.96 5.48 8.36
N ALA A 155 -7.65 4.61 7.62
CA ALA A 155 -7.47 3.17 7.70
C ALA A 155 -6.26 2.71 6.88
N PHE A 156 -5.18 2.27 7.54
CA PHE A 156 -4.07 1.57 6.90
C PHE A 156 -4.20 0.07 7.10
N VAL A 157 -3.97 -0.70 6.03
CA VAL A 157 -3.86 -2.16 6.09
C VAL A 157 -2.40 -2.57 5.90
N ARG A 158 -1.94 -3.53 6.68
CA ARG A 158 -0.57 -4.06 6.60
C ARG A 158 -0.59 -5.50 6.12
N THR A 159 0.19 -5.80 5.10
CA THR A 159 0.41 -7.17 4.63
C THR A 159 1.53 -7.84 5.42
N GLY A 160 1.54 -9.18 5.44
CA GLY A 160 2.52 -9.92 6.24
C GLY A 160 3.98 -9.77 5.80
N SER A 161 4.23 -9.25 4.60
CA SER A 161 5.57 -9.01 4.07
C SER A 161 6.08 -7.59 4.26
N MET A 162 5.23 -6.65 4.65
CA MET A 162 5.63 -5.27 4.91
C MET A 162 6.57 -5.19 6.11
N GLN A 163 7.58 -4.32 5.99
CA GLN A 163 8.53 -4.02 7.04
C GLN A 163 8.48 -2.54 7.42
N ALA A 164 9.05 -2.20 8.58
CA ALA A 164 9.03 -0.85 9.09
C ALA A 164 9.92 0.11 8.27
N LEU A 165 9.40 1.31 8.02
CA LEU A 165 10.22 2.48 7.75
C LEU A 165 10.97 2.89 9.01
N PRO A 166 12.11 3.57 8.90
CA PRO A 166 12.82 4.05 10.08
C PRO A 166 12.00 5.14 10.79
N GLU A 167 12.22 5.29 12.07
CA GLU A 167 11.76 6.48 12.78
C GLU A 167 12.53 7.69 12.25
N PRO A 168 11.84 8.77 11.81
CA PRO A 168 12.52 9.95 11.28
C PRO A 168 13.24 10.71 12.41
N VAL A 169 14.32 11.37 12.05
CA VAL A 169 15.15 12.18 12.96
C VAL A 169 15.14 13.65 12.53
N HIS A 170 15.40 14.56 13.44
CA HIS A 170 15.60 15.97 13.06
C HIS A 170 16.92 16.12 12.32
N ASP A 171 17.00 17.14 11.46
CA ASP A 171 18.20 17.48 10.68
C ASP A 171 18.72 16.33 9.79
N GLY A 172 17.79 15.65 9.10
CA GLY A 172 18.10 14.59 8.16
C GLY A 172 18.87 15.11 6.92
N SER A 173 19.58 14.20 6.24
CA SER A 173 20.29 14.52 5.00
C SER A 173 20.19 13.37 4.01
N ILE A 174 19.97 13.71 2.73
CA ILE A 174 19.99 12.73 1.64
C ILE A 174 21.43 12.38 1.19
N VAL A 175 22.43 13.18 1.57
CA VAL A 175 23.81 13.02 1.10
C VAL A 175 24.38 11.62 1.34
N PRO A 176 24.18 10.96 2.50
CA PRO A 176 24.69 9.62 2.72
C PRO A 176 24.13 8.56 1.76
N LEU A 177 23.01 8.82 1.08
CA LEU A 177 22.48 7.92 0.06
C LEU A 177 23.43 7.78 -1.12
N TRP A 178 24.16 8.84 -1.47
CA TRP A 178 25.05 8.88 -2.63
C TRP A 178 26.33 8.08 -2.42
N ASP A 179 26.71 7.80 -1.18
CA ASP A 179 27.82 6.91 -0.85
C ASP A 179 27.42 5.43 -0.95
N LEU A 180 26.11 5.15 -0.94
CA LEU A 180 25.55 3.81 -1.00
C LEU A 180 25.06 3.41 -2.38
N LEU A 181 24.81 4.38 -3.26
CA LEU A 181 24.33 4.17 -4.62
C LEU A 181 25.43 4.51 -5.63
N ASN A 182 25.70 3.55 -6.52
CA ASN A 182 26.63 3.74 -7.64
C ASN A 182 25.97 4.57 -8.76
N VAL A 183 25.65 5.83 -8.48
CA VAL A 183 25.00 6.76 -9.40
C VAL A 183 25.87 8.00 -9.62
N THR A 184 25.92 8.50 -10.84
CA THR A 184 26.65 9.74 -11.15
C THR A 184 25.96 10.95 -10.51
N GLU A 185 26.70 12.04 -10.31
CA GLU A 185 26.15 13.27 -9.73
C GLU A 185 24.97 13.82 -10.54
N ALA A 186 25.02 13.71 -11.86
CA ALA A 186 23.95 14.14 -12.76
C ALA A 186 22.65 13.30 -12.60
N GLN A 187 22.76 12.06 -12.16
CA GLN A 187 21.61 11.15 -11.98
C GLN A 187 20.99 11.23 -10.56
N ARG A 188 21.71 11.76 -9.57
CA ARG A 188 21.21 11.87 -8.18
C ARG A 188 19.85 12.56 -8.08
N PRO A 189 19.61 13.69 -8.76
CA PRO A 189 18.30 14.34 -8.72
C PRO A 189 17.17 13.47 -9.31
N LEU A 190 17.44 12.67 -10.36
CA LEU A 190 16.45 11.78 -10.93
C LEU A 190 16.02 10.68 -9.94
N VAL A 191 17.01 10.12 -9.22
CA VAL A 191 16.72 9.13 -8.17
C VAL A 191 15.95 9.77 -7.02
N ALA A 192 16.36 10.95 -6.56
CA ALA A 192 15.68 11.68 -5.50
C ALA A 192 14.24 12.05 -5.89
N GLY A 193 14.04 12.54 -7.11
CA GLY A 193 12.71 12.83 -7.65
C GLY A 193 11.81 11.58 -7.74
N ALA A 194 12.37 10.43 -8.13
CA ALA A 194 11.64 9.16 -8.10
C ALA A 194 11.24 8.74 -6.68
N LEU A 195 12.14 8.94 -5.69
CA LEU A 195 11.84 8.67 -4.27
C LEU A 195 10.74 9.58 -3.75
N LEU A 196 10.77 10.88 -4.02
CA LEU A 196 9.70 11.83 -3.65
C LEU A 196 8.38 11.46 -4.32
N ASN A 197 8.42 11.13 -5.62
CA ASN A 197 7.23 10.76 -6.37
C ASN A 197 6.62 9.45 -5.87
N ALA A 198 7.41 8.51 -5.35
CA ALA A 198 6.90 7.28 -4.79
C ALA A 198 6.04 7.48 -3.51
N PHE A 199 6.22 8.60 -2.79
CA PHE A 199 5.39 9.00 -1.66
C PHE A 199 4.17 9.86 -2.05
N HIS A 200 4.04 10.27 -3.32
CA HIS A 200 2.83 10.96 -3.76
C HIS A 200 1.59 10.03 -3.61
N PRO A 201 0.49 10.48 -2.98
CA PRO A 201 -0.64 9.57 -2.68
C PRO A 201 -1.29 8.94 -3.91
N HIS A 202 -1.40 9.68 -5.01
CA HIS A 202 -2.22 9.29 -6.17
C HIS A 202 -1.43 9.03 -7.46
N GLY A 203 -0.12 9.33 -7.51
CA GLY A 203 0.65 9.29 -8.77
C GLY A 203 0.18 10.37 -9.78
N PRO A 204 0.54 10.25 -11.04
CA PRO A 204 1.27 9.12 -11.66
C PRO A 204 2.67 8.93 -11.09
N TYR A 205 3.23 7.73 -11.31
CA TYR A 205 4.55 7.38 -10.78
C TYR A 205 5.54 7.15 -11.91
N PHE A 206 6.77 7.63 -11.73
CA PHE A 206 7.87 7.20 -12.58
C PHE A 206 8.14 5.71 -12.43
N VAL A 207 8.56 5.09 -13.52
CA VAL A 207 9.17 3.76 -13.51
C VAL A 207 10.68 3.97 -13.40
N LEU A 208 11.28 3.62 -12.27
CA LEU A 208 12.72 3.75 -12.06
C LEU A 208 13.42 2.50 -12.60
N ASN A 209 14.28 2.64 -13.60
CA ASN A 209 14.95 1.54 -14.25
C ASN A 209 16.48 1.65 -14.08
N PHE A 210 17.08 0.68 -13.37
CA PHE A 210 18.53 0.58 -13.23
C PHE A 210 19.10 -0.32 -14.31
N VAL A 211 19.97 0.23 -15.17
CA VAL A 211 20.65 -0.48 -16.25
C VAL A 211 22.16 -0.45 -16.06
N GLY A 212 22.87 -1.36 -16.68
CA GLY A 212 24.32 -1.43 -16.62
C GLY A 212 24.83 -2.87 -16.77
N GLU A 213 26.11 -3.04 -16.92
CA GLU A 213 26.78 -4.33 -17.06
C GLU A 213 26.70 -5.18 -15.78
N GLN A 214 27.17 -6.41 -15.85
CA GLN A 214 27.31 -7.26 -14.67
C GLN A 214 28.34 -6.64 -13.69
N GLY A 215 28.02 -6.64 -12.38
CA GLY A 215 28.92 -6.07 -11.36
C GLY A 215 28.72 -4.58 -11.07
N THR A 216 27.72 -3.92 -11.65
CA THR A 216 27.41 -2.50 -11.39
C THR A 216 26.50 -2.23 -10.19
N ALA A 217 26.16 -3.25 -9.39
CA ALA A 217 25.32 -3.19 -8.19
C ALA A 217 23.85 -2.80 -8.44
N LYS A 218 23.27 -3.09 -9.63
CA LYS A 218 21.84 -2.79 -9.95
C LYS A 218 20.85 -3.32 -8.92
N SER A 219 20.96 -4.60 -8.56
CA SER A 219 20.05 -5.20 -7.58
C SER A 219 20.22 -4.60 -6.19
N CYS A 220 21.43 -4.17 -5.81
CA CYS A 220 21.66 -3.43 -4.57
C CYS A 220 20.97 -2.05 -4.61
N ALA A 221 21.13 -1.29 -5.71
CA ALA A 221 20.46 -0.01 -5.91
C ALA A 221 18.94 -0.12 -5.84
N ALA A 222 18.36 -1.10 -6.55
CA ALA A 222 16.92 -1.36 -6.51
C ALA A 222 16.44 -1.74 -5.08
N ARG A 223 17.22 -2.56 -4.35
CA ARG A 223 16.92 -2.93 -2.96
C ARG A 223 17.01 -1.72 -2.01
N ILE A 224 18.00 -0.85 -2.16
CA ILE A 224 18.16 0.38 -1.36
C ILE A 224 16.95 1.29 -1.57
N VAL A 225 16.58 1.60 -2.81
CA VAL A 225 15.41 2.42 -3.12
C VAL A 225 14.14 1.79 -2.54
N ARG A 226 13.96 0.49 -2.71
CA ARG A 226 12.83 -0.25 -2.13
C ARG A 226 12.77 -0.13 -0.61
N GLN A 227 13.93 -0.22 0.06
CA GLN A 227 14.03 -0.10 1.52
C GLN A 227 13.67 1.31 2.02
N LEU A 228 13.86 2.34 1.21
CA LEU A 228 13.53 3.73 1.57
C LEU A 228 12.04 4.04 1.39
N VAL A 229 11.37 3.42 0.41
CA VAL A 229 9.98 3.76 0.06
C VAL A 229 8.97 2.79 0.67
N ASP A 230 9.20 1.48 0.49
CA ASP A 230 8.27 0.42 0.90
C ASP A 230 9.05 -0.85 1.28
N PRO A 231 9.72 -0.84 2.44
CA PRO A 231 10.49 -1.98 2.93
C PRO A 231 9.64 -3.25 2.98
N ASN A 232 10.23 -4.34 2.50
CA ASN A 232 9.53 -5.61 2.37
C ASN A 232 10.47 -6.79 2.63
N GLN A 233 9.96 -7.91 3.18
CA GLN A 233 10.74 -9.12 3.40
C GLN A 233 11.31 -9.69 2.09
N ASN A 234 10.59 -9.53 0.99
CA ASN A 234 11.02 -9.89 -0.36
C ASN A 234 11.16 -8.59 -1.18
N PRO A 235 12.26 -7.85 -1.05
CA PRO A 235 12.39 -6.51 -1.63
C PRO A 235 12.33 -6.51 -3.16
N LEU A 236 12.87 -7.52 -3.80
CA LEU A 236 12.86 -7.69 -5.24
C LEU A 236 12.16 -9.01 -5.61
N ARG A 237 11.53 -9.06 -6.76
CA ARG A 237 10.81 -10.22 -7.26
C ARG A 237 11.21 -10.51 -8.71
N SER A 238 11.20 -11.78 -9.09
CA SER A 238 11.32 -12.17 -10.49
C SER A 238 10.16 -11.63 -11.30
N PRO A 239 10.32 -11.41 -12.62
CA PRO A 239 9.24 -11.00 -13.50
C PRO A 239 8.02 -11.90 -13.37
N PRO A 240 6.80 -11.33 -13.31
CA PRO A 240 5.58 -12.13 -13.26
C PRO A 240 5.38 -12.90 -14.57
N LYS A 241 4.75 -14.06 -14.49
CA LYS A 241 4.47 -14.87 -15.67
C LYS A 241 3.22 -14.42 -16.40
N GLU A 242 2.29 -13.84 -15.68
CA GLU A 242 1.00 -13.35 -16.19
C GLU A 242 0.54 -12.09 -15.47
N GLU A 243 -0.41 -11.36 -16.03
CA GLU A 243 -0.92 -10.09 -15.50
C GLU A 243 -1.50 -10.24 -14.08
N ARG A 244 -2.15 -11.36 -13.81
CA ARG A 244 -2.71 -11.67 -12.49
C ARG A 244 -1.65 -11.67 -11.39
N ASP A 245 -0.46 -12.21 -11.66
CA ASP A 245 0.64 -12.22 -10.69
C ASP A 245 1.12 -10.79 -10.39
N LEU A 246 1.19 -9.93 -11.41
CA LEU A 246 1.52 -8.52 -11.26
C LEU A 246 0.48 -7.78 -10.41
N LEU A 247 -0.81 -8.01 -10.68
CA LEU A 247 -1.91 -7.40 -9.94
C LEU A 247 -1.92 -7.84 -8.47
N ALA A 248 -1.67 -9.13 -8.19
CA ALA A 248 -1.54 -9.64 -6.83
C ALA A 248 -0.36 -8.98 -6.07
N GLN A 249 0.75 -8.74 -6.76
CA GLN A 249 1.88 -8.00 -6.20
C GLN A 249 1.50 -6.53 -5.92
N ALA A 250 0.86 -5.86 -6.86
CA ALA A 250 0.43 -4.47 -6.73
C ALA A 250 -0.65 -4.26 -5.64
N ALA A 251 -1.55 -5.24 -5.46
CA ALA A 251 -2.56 -5.22 -4.41
C ALA A 251 -1.96 -5.33 -3.00
N SER A 252 -0.81 -6.02 -2.87
CA SER A 252 -0.18 -6.34 -1.58
C SER A 252 1.00 -5.44 -1.22
N ASN A 253 1.47 -4.61 -2.14
CA ASN A 253 2.66 -3.76 -1.97
C ASN A 253 2.41 -2.34 -2.47
N ARG A 254 2.98 -1.37 -1.78
CA ARG A 254 2.98 0.03 -2.24
C ARG A 254 3.85 0.21 -3.48
N CYS A 255 4.98 -0.49 -3.57
CA CYS A 255 5.91 -0.42 -4.68
C CYS A 255 6.09 -1.82 -5.30
N VAL A 256 6.16 -1.91 -6.62
CA VAL A 256 6.49 -3.14 -7.36
C VAL A 256 7.93 -3.06 -7.83
N ALA A 257 8.76 -4.02 -7.42
CA ALA A 257 10.18 -4.07 -7.80
C ALA A 257 10.49 -5.42 -8.46
N LEU A 258 10.88 -5.36 -9.75
CA LEU A 258 11.21 -6.51 -10.57
C LEU A 258 12.72 -6.57 -10.84
N ASP A 259 13.29 -7.76 -10.64
CA ASP A 259 14.73 -7.99 -10.68
C ASP A 259 15.14 -8.84 -11.88
N ASN A 260 16.34 -8.58 -12.40
CA ASN A 260 17.00 -9.37 -13.41
C ASN A 260 16.17 -9.55 -14.71
N LEU A 261 15.68 -8.40 -15.21
CA LEU A 261 14.95 -8.36 -16.47
C LEU A 261 15.92 -8.47 -17.65
N SER A 262 15.72 -9.49 -18.49
CA SER A 262 16.43 -9.62 -19.78
C SER A 262 15.61 -9.08 -20.95
N SER A 263 14.29 -9.03 -20.79
CA SER A 263 13.35 -8.45 -21.77
C SER A 263 12.00 -8.21 -21.11
N LEU A 264 11.18 -7.34 -21.70
CA LEU A 264 9.78 -7.15 -21.30
C LEU A 264 8.87 -7.65 -22.41
N PRO A 265 8.07 -8.70 -22.18
CA PRO A 265 7.03 -9.08 -23.13
C PRO A 265 5.99 -7.93 -23.27
N PRO A 266 5.36 -7.78 -24.43
CA PRO A 266 4.44 -6.67 -24.72
C PRO A 266 3.36 -6.46 -23.64
N TRP A 267 2.75 -7.55 -23.18
CA TRP A 267 1.72 -7.47 -22.14
C TRP A 267 2.22 -6.88 -20.82
N LEU A 268 3.48 -7.20 -20.42
CA LEU A 268 4.06 -6.69 -19.18
C LEU A 268 4.42 -5.21 -19.31
N SER A 269 4.97 -4.79 -20.46
CA SER A 269 5.20 -3.37 -20.76
C SER A 269 3.91 -2.55 -20.64
N ASP A 270 2.81 -3.03 -21.26
CA ASP A 270 1.50 -2.37 -21.21
C ASP A 270 0.93 -2.35 -19.79
N ALA A 271 1.07 -3.44 -19.04
CA ALA A 271 0.62 -3.54 -17.65
C ALA A 271 1.42 -2.61 -16.70
N LEU A 272 2.73 -2.47 -16.90
CA LEU A 272 3.57 -1.51 -16.15
C LEU A 272 3.19 -0.06 -16.46
N CYS A 273 2.88 0.27 -17.72
CA CYS A 273 2.36 1.59 -18.08
C CYS A 273 1.07 1.91 -17.32
N ARG A 274 0.10 0.97 -17.32
CA ARG A 274 -1.16 1.13 -16.57
C ARG A 274 -0.91 1.25 -15.06
N LEU A 275 0.01 0.45 -14.52
CA LEU A 275 0.35 0.48 -13.09
C LEU A 275 0.98 1.83 -12.67
N ALA A 276 1.79 2.43 -13.54
CA ALA A 276 2.46 3.71 -13.26
C ALA A 276 1.49 4.91 -13.36
N THR A 277 0.62 4.93 -14.38
CA THR A 277 -0.18 6.14 -14.69
C THR A 277 -1.66 6.01 -14.41
N GLY A 278 -2.13 4.82 -14.12
CA GLY A 278 -3.55 4.50 -13.99
C GLY A 278 -4.13 4.01 -15.32
N GLY A 279 -5.06 3.12 -15.22
CA GLY A 279 -5.78 2.43 -16.28
C GLY A 279 -6.42 1.22 -15.65
N GLY A 280 -7.65 0.90 -16.00
CA GLY A 280 -8.35 -0.26 -15.47
C GLY A 280 -7.58 -1.54 -15.78
N HIS A 281 -7.26 -2.31 -14.77
CA HIS A 281 -6.84 -3.70 -14.90
C HIS A 281 -8.07 -4.56 -14.62
N SER A 282 -8.46 -5.41 -15.55
CA SER A 282 -9.50 -6.38 -15.34
C SER A 282 -8.91 -7.78 -15.34
N ALA A 283 -9.13 -8.54 -14.28
CA ALA A 283 -8.79 -9.95 -14.22
C ALA A 283 -10.01 -10.75 -13.76
N ARG A 284 -10.34 -11.84 -14.48
CA ARG A 284 -11.43 -12.73 -14.06
C ARG A 284 -11.05 -13.51 -12.80
N THR A 285 -11.97 -13.55 -11.85
CA THR A 285 -11.87 -14.46 -10.70
C THR A 285 -12.13 -15.91 -11.13
N LEU A 286 -11.36 -16.86 -10.59
CA LEU A 286 -11.37 -18.27 -10.98
C LEU A 286 -12.67 -19.04 -10.67
N TYR A 287 -13.66 -18.45 -9.96
CA TYR A 287 -14.83 -19.17 -9.48
C TYR A 287 -16.17 -18.42 -9.57
N THR A 288 -16.22 -17.24 -10.18
CA THR A 288 -17.47 -16.49 -10.40
C THR A 288 -17.45 -15.89 -11.80
N ASP A 289 -18.38 -16.34 -12.64
CA ASP A 289 -18.48 -15.96 -14.08
C ASP A 289 -18.84 -14.47 -14.32
N LEU A 290 -19.09 -13.67 -13.26
CA LEU A 290 -19.55 -12.29 -13.35
C LEU A 290 -18.74 -11.27 -12.54
N GLU A 291 -17.76 -11.70 -11.71
CA GLU A 291 -16.94 -10.78 -10.92
C GLU A 291 -15.61 -10.50 -11.61
N GLU A 292 -15.56 -9.40 -12.34
CA GLU A 292 -14.34 -8.82 -12.87
C GLU A 292 -13.70 -7.95 -11.77
N ILE A 293 -12.55 -8.37 -11.22
CA ILE A 293 -11.80 -7.50 -10.31
C ILE A 293 -11.16 -6.40 -11.15
N SER A 294 -11.82 -5.25 -11.22
CA SER A 294 -11.22 -4.02 -11.72
C SER A 294 -10.31 -3.45 -10.65
N LEU A 295 -9.02 -3.72 -10.72
CA LEU A 295 -8.02 -3.14 -9.83
C LEU A 295 -7.45 -1.87 -10.44
N ALA A 296 -8.06 -0.72 -10.12
CA ALA A 296 -7.56 0.59 -10.50
C ALA A 296 -6.50 1.10 -9.51
N VAL A 297 -5.38 0.38 -9.39
CA VAL A 297 -4.29 0.81 -8.51
C VAL A 297 -3.13 1.39 -9.31
N LYS A 298 -2.58 2.49 -8.82
CA LYS A 298 -1.32 3.05 -9.28
C LYS A 298 -0.22 2.71 -8.27
N ARG A 299 0.95 2.30 -8.78
CA ARG A 299 2.10 1.94 -7.93
C ARG A 299 3.40 2.44 -8.51
N PRO A 300 4.32 2.93 -7.68
CA PRO A 300 5.72 3.09 -8.07
C PRO A 300 6.29 1.76 -8.55
N VAL A 301 7.11 1.81 -9.58
CA VAL A 301 7.74 0.63 -10.17
C VAL A 301 9.25 0.81 -10.18
N ILE A 302 9.98 -0.23 -9.77
CA ILE A 302 11.43 -0.31 -9.84
C ILE A 302 11.77 -1.51 -10.73
N LEU A 303 12.59 -1.28 -11.73
CA LEU A 303 13.09 -2.30 -12.65
C LEU A 303 14.61 -2.36 -12.58
N ASN A 304 15.19 -3.50 -12.82
CA ASN A 304 16.60 -3.60 -13.13
C ASN A 304 16.89 -4.70 -14.17
N GLY A 305 17.86 -4.46 -15.01
CA GLY A 305 18.27 -5.37 -16.07
C GLY A 305 19.67 -5.05 -16.61
N ILE A 306 20.22 -5.94 -17.45
CA ILE A 306 21.50 -5.71 -18.11
C ILE A 306 21.32 -4.73 -19.28
N GLU A 307 20.25 -4.92 -20.04
CA GLU A 307 19.91 -4.09 -21.20
C GLU A 307 18.75 -3.13 -20.87
N ASP A 308 18.58 -2.13 -21.70
CA ASP A 308 17.38 -1.28 -21.64
C ASP A 308 16.15 -2.12 -21.99
N VAL A 309 15.34 -2.37 -20.99
CA VAL A 309 14.08 -3.12 -21.14
C VAL A 309 12.90 -2.24 -21.58
N ALA A 310 13.05 -0.91 -21.52
CA ALA A 310 12.02 0.06 -21.87
C ALA A 310 12.03 0.41 -23.39
N THR A 311 12.17 -0.57 -24.24
CA THR A 311 12.30 -0.38 -25.71
C THR A 311 11.02 0.11 -26.39
N ARG A 312 9.86 -0.07 -25.77
CA ARG A 312 8.58 0.42 -26.32
C ARG A 312 8.37 1.88 -25.97
N PRO A 313 8.02 2.74 -26.94
CA PRO A 313 7.89 4.18 -26.75
C PRO A 313 6.98 4.57 -25.56
N ASP A 314 5.85 3.87 -25.41
CA ASP A 314 4.90 4.14 -24.34
C ASP A 314 5.48 3.95 -22.93
N LEU A 315 6.33 2.97 -22.72
CA LEU A 315 7.01 2.75 -21.45
C LEU A 315 8.22 3.68 -21.30
N ALA A 316 9.01 3.85 -22.38
CA ALA A 316 10.19 4.71 -22.37
C ALA A 316 9.90 6.15 -21.91
N GLU A 317 8.73 6.70 -22.30
CA GLU A 317 8.31 8.05 -21.88
C GLU A 317 7.90 8.15 -20.39
N ARG A 318 7.83 7.02 -19.66
CA ARG A 318 7.49 6.94 -18.22
C ARG A 318 8.66 6.52 -17.36
N VAL A 319 9.77 6.14 -17.99
CA VAL A 319 10.96 5.60 -17.31
C VAL A 319 11.94 6.72 -16.99
N LEU A 320 12.42 6.71 -15.75
CA LEU A 320 13.67 7.34 -15.37
C LEU A 320 14.77 6.28 -15.44
N GLN A 321 15.59 6.32 -16.47
CA GLN A 321 16.68 5.39 -16.67
C GLN A 321 17.92 5.88 -15.92
N ILE A 322 18.46 5.01 -15.09
CA ILE A 322 19.68 5.25 -14.31
C ILE A 322 20.74 4.24 -14.76
N GLU A 323 21.74 4.75 -15.40
CA GLU A 323 22.87 3.97 -15.90
C GLU A 323 23.94 3.84 -14.82
N LEU A 324 24.22 2.61 -14.39
CA LEU A 324 25.22 2.34 -13.37
C LEU A 324 26.54 1.92 -14.02
N GLU A 325 27.61 2.61 -13.65
CA GLU A 325 28.95 2.29 -14.12
C GLU A 325 29.53 1.07 -13.41
N THR A 326 30.51 0.42 -14.04
CA THR A 326 31.21 -0.70 -13.42
C THR A 326 32.00 -0.23 -12.19
N ILE A 327 31.81 -0.88 -11.04
CA ILE A 327 32.53 -0.55 -9.82
C ILE A 327 33.93 -1.15 -9.91
N PRO A 328 34.99 -0.33 -9.81
CA PRO A 328 36.37 -0.82 -9.73
C PRO A 328 36.56 -1.79 -8.55
N ASP A 329 37.45 -2.77 -8.72
CA ASP A 329 37.63 -3.81 -7.70
C ASP A 329 38.07 -3.27 -6.34
N ASP A 330 38.87 -2.20 -6.33
CA ASP A 330 39.34 -1.50 -5.15
C ASP A 330 38.29 -0.59 -4.47
N CYS A 331 37.19 -0.31 -5.16
CA CYS A 331 36.06 0.47 -4.65
C CYS A 331 34.89 -0.41 -4.18
N ARG A 332 35.00 -1.72 -4.30
CA ARG A 332 33.93 -2.63 -3.87
C ARG A 332 33.89 -2.76 -2.35
N ILE A 333 32.72 -2.61 -1.79
CA ILE A 333 32.43 -2.84 -0.38
C ILE A 333 31.68 -4.17 -0.20
N SER A 334 31.79 -4.76 0.97
CA SER A 334 31.05 -6.00 1.26
C SER A 334 29.55 -5.72 1.38
N GLU A 335 28.74 -6.73 1.09
CA GLU A 335 27.28 -6.60 1.27
C GLU A 335 26.92 -6.24 2.73
N LYS A 336 27.68 -6.77 3.70
CA LYS A 336 27.49 -6.46 5.12
C LYS A 336 27.72 -4.98 5.40
N GLU A 337 28.83 -4.41 4.94
CA GLU A 337 29.14 -2.97 5.12
C GLU A 337 28.08 -2.08 4.46
N LEU A 338 27.61 -2.47 3.25
CA LEU A 338 26.55 -1.74 2.55
C LEU A 338 25.25 -1.66 3.40
N TRP A 339 24.80 -2.80 3.95
CA TRP A 339 23.56 -2.84 4.72
C TRP A 339 23.69 -2.24 6.11
N GLU A 340 24.85 -2.33 6.75
CA GLU A 340 25.16 -1.62 7.99
C GLU A 340 25.16 -0.11 7.76
N GLY A 341 25.81 0.36 6.70
CA GLY A 341 25.82 1.78 6.27
C GLY A 341 24.42 2.30 5.97
N LEU A 342 23.61 1.54 5.21
CA LEU A 342 22.22 1.91 4.96
C LEU A 342 21.41 1.95 6.26
N GLY A 343 21.57 0.97 7.14
CA GLY A 343 20.87 0.93 8.42
C GLY A 343 21.13 2.17 9.28
N ALA A 344 22.37 2.64 9.32
CA ALA A 344 22.77 3.84 10.04
C ALA A 344 22.24 5.14 9.38
N ALA A 345 22.30 5.22 8.05
CA ALA A 345 21.94 6.42 7.30
C ALA A 345 20.42 6.58 7.06
N ARG A 346 19.69 5.48 7.07
CA ARG A 346 18.29 5.40 6.66
C ARG A 346 17.34 6.35 7.42
N PRO A 347 17.44 6.55 8.75
CA PRO A 347 16.61 7.54 9.43
C PRO A 347 16.81 8.97 8.90
N GLY A 348 18.04 9.40 8.72
CA GLY A 348 18.37 10.73 8.19
C GLY A 348 17.95 10.91 6.73
N ILE A 349 18.14 9.89 5.88
CA ILE A 349 17.69 9.91 4.48
C ILE A 349 16.15 10.02 4.42
N PHE A 350 15.44 9.24 5.24
CA PHE A 350 13.98 9.30 5.29
C PHE A 350 13.47 10.67 5.72
N SER A 351 14.10 11.29 6.74
CA SER A 351 13.75 12.64 7.18
C SER A 351 13.97 13.68 6.08
N ALA A 352 15.09 13.62 5.35
CA ALA A 352 15.32 14.51 4.21
C ALA A 352 14.25 14.33 3.12
N LEU A 353 13.78 13.10 2.87
CA LEU A 353 12.65 12.87 1.96
C LEU A 353 11.36 13.48 2.50
N LEU A 354 11.10 13.42 3.81
CA LEU A 354 9.94 14.09 4.43
C LEU A 354 10.02 15.62 4.26
N ASP A 355 11.19 16.23 4.45
CA ASP A 355 11.42 17.65 4.17
C ASP A 355 11.17 17.99 2.70
N GLY A 356 11.59 17.09 1.78
CA GLY A 356 11.28 17.18 0.36
C GLY A 356 9.78 17.12 0.07
N LEU A 357 9.01 16.29 0.79
CA LEU A 357 7.56 16.22 0.65
C LEU A 357 6.86 17.48 1.19
N VAL A 358 7.30 18.03 2.34
CA VAL A 358 6.84 19.34 2.85
C VAL A 358 7.04 20.41 1.80
N CYS A 359 8.24 20.49 1.24
CA CYS A 359 8.56 21.45 0.18
C CYS A 359 7.67 21.23 -1.05
N ALA A 360 7.48 19.97 -1.48
CA ALA A 360 6.63 19.64 -2.62
C ALA A 360 5.18 20.09 -2.41
N LEU A 361 4.59 19.83 -1.24
CA LEU A 361 3.23 20.28 -0.92
C LEU A 361 3.11 21.81 -0.96
N ARG A 362 4.09 22.52 -0.46
CA ARG A 362 4.09 23.98 -0.39
C ARG A 362 4.32 24.64 -1.74
N GLU A 363 5.29 24.17 -2.50
CA GLU A 363 5.76 24.82 -3.73
C GLU A 363 5.01 24.37 -5.00
N LEU A 364 4.36 23.20 -4.99
CA LEU A 364 3.67 22.63 -6.15
C LEU A 364 2.73 23.62 -6.86
N PRO A 365 1.91 24.44 -6.16
CA PRO A 365 1.02 25.40 -6.82
C PRO A 365 1.74 26.49 -7.62
N ALA A 366 3.00 26.77 -7.29
CA ALA A 366 3.81 27.80 -7.93
C ALA A 366 4.69 27.27 -9.09
N ILE A 367 4.91 25.94 -9.17
CA ILE A 367 5.76 25.35 -10.21
C ILE A 367 5.07 25.37 -11.58
N LYS A 368 5.76 25.88 -12.58
CA LYS A 368 5.28 25.95 -13.97
C LYS A 368 6.41 25.54 -14.93
N PHE A 369 6.10 24.62 -15.81
CA PHE A 369 6.99 24.25 -16.91
C PHE A 369 6.63 25.03 -18.20
N LEU A 370 7.63 25.40 -18.96
CA LEU A 370 7.44 25.98 -20.29
C LEU A 370 6.87 24.95 -21.29
N SER A 371 7.23 23.69 -21.11
CA SER A 371 6.72 22.55 -21.88
C SER A 371 6.54 21.37 -20.93
N LEU A 372 5.38 20.75 -20.97
CA LEU A 372 5.05 19.63 -20.08
C LEU A 372 5.57 18.31 -20.67
N PRO A 373 6.32 17.49 -19.90
CA PRO A 373 6.66 16.13 -20.29
C PRO A 373 5.42 15.23 -20.22
N ARG A 374 5.53 14.00 -20.74
CA ARG A 374 4.44 13.01 -20.66
C ARG A 374 3.99 12.73 -19.24
N MET A 375 4.95 12.70 -18.30
CA MET A 375 4.70 12.49 -16.87
C MET A 375 4.65 13.82 -16.11
N ALA A 376 3.85 14.79 -16.63
CA ALA A 376 3.84 16.16 -16.14
C ALA A 376 3.62 16.27 -14.63
N ASP A 377 2.60 15.60 -14.08
CA ASP A 377 2.27 15.69 -12.65
C ASP A 377 3.39 15.10 -11.76
N ALA A 378 4.00 14.00 -12.19
CA ALA A 378 5.13 13.40 -11.48
C ALA A 378 6.36 14.31 -11.52
N ALA A 379 6.63 14.95 -12.68
CA ALA A 379 7.74 15.87 -12.85
C ALA A 379 7.55 17.17 -12.04
N LEU A 380 6.34 17.75 -12.06
CA LEU A 380 5.99 18.91 -11.24
C LEU A 380 6.17 18.63 -9.75
N TRP A 381 5.70 17.47 -9.29
CA TRP A 381 5.83 17.03 -7.91
C TRP A 381 7.30 16.87 -7.49
N ALA A 382 8.09 16.15 -8.29
CA ALA A 382 9.51 15.96 -8.03
C ALA A 382 10.27 17.30 -7.97
N THR A 383 10.04 18.17 -8.97
CA THR A 383 10.65 19.50 -9.03
C THR A 383 10.29 20.38 -7.85
N ALA A 384 9.05 20.31 -7.36
CA ALA A 384 8.60 21.07 -6.20
C ALA A 384 9.35 20.70 -4.91
N GLY A 385 9.84 19.46 -4.80
CA GLY A 385 10.61 19.00 -3.63
C GLY A 385 12.13 19.16 -3.73
N GLU A 386 12.68 19.48 -4.92
CA GLU A 386 14.13 19.52 -5.18
C GLU A 386 14.91 20.49 -4.28
N ALA A 387 14.32 21.67 -3.98
CA ALA A 387 14.99 22.69 -3.20
C ALA A 387 15.35 22.23 -1.78
N ALA A 388 14.48 21.43 -1.14
CA ALA A 388 14.73 20.86 0.19
C ALA A 388 15.87 19.83 0.18
N LEU A 389 16.15 19.22 -0.97
CA LEU A 389 17.20 18.22 -1.13
C LEU A 389 18.51 18.80 -1.67
N GLY A 390 18.60 20.14 -1.79
CA GLY A 390 19.82 20.85 -2.15
C GLY A 390 20.01 21.10 -3.65
N TRP A 391 18.99 20.90 -4.47
CA TRP A 391 19.05 21.21 -5.91
C TRP A 391 18.25 22.47 -6.26
N LYS A 392 18.68 23.14 -7.33
CA LYS A 392 17.89 24.24 -7.91
C LYS A 392 16.71 23.63 -8.69
N PRO A 393 15.48 24.15 -8.54
CA PRO A 393 14.35 23.71 -9.35
C PRO A 393 14.68 23.87 -10.84
N ASN A 394 14.60 22.84 -11.64
CA ASN A 394 14.66 22.80 -13.12
C ASN A 394 15.31 21.53 -13.69
N ILE A 395 15.24 20.42 -12.98
CA ILE A 395 15.70 19.14 -13.51
C ILE A 395 14.66 18.63 -14.49
N HIS A 396 15.08 18.33 -15.71
CA HIS A 396 14.20 17.88 -16.78
C HIS A 396 13.89 16.38 -16.64
N TYR A 397 12.85 16.05 -15.92
CA TYR A 397 12.35 14.68 -15.85
C TYR A 397 11.72 14.29 -17.19
N GLY A 398 12.49 13.57 -18.04
CA GLY A 398 11.98 12.98 -19.29
C GLY A 398 11.77 13.94 -20.45
N LEU A 399 12.34 15.14 -20.43
CA LEU A 399 12.47 15.97 -21.63
C LEU A 399 13.74 15.56 -22.36
N PRO A 400 13.69 15.25 -23.69
CA PRO A 400 14.90 15.10 -24.46
C PRO A 400 15.68 16.41 -24.41
N GLU A 401 16.98 16.36 -24.07
CA GLU A 401 17.86 17.50 -24.23
C GLU A 401 17.71 18.02 -25.68
N LYS A 402 17.27 19.26 -25.82
CA LYS A 402 17.33 19.90 -27.15
C LYS A 402 18.80 19.95 -27.50
N SER A 403 19.24 19.06 -28.39
CA SER A 403 20.50 19.21 -29.10
C SER A 403 20.52 20.63 -29.70
N GLN A 404 21.42 21.45 -29.19
CA GLN A 404 21.72 22.76 -29.75
C GLN A 404 22.30 22.62 -31.13
#